data_fbe4bc2191ce22b8163f4558ddf3164e
#
_entry.id   fbe4bc2191ce22b8163f4558ddf3164e
#
_cell.length_a   1.000
_cell.length_b   1.000
_cell.length_c   1.000
_cell.angle_alpha   90.00
_cell.angle_beta   90.00
_cell.angle_gamma   90.00
#
_symmetry.space_group_name_H-M   'P 1'
#
loop_
_entity.id
_entity.type
_entity.pdbx_description
1 polymer ?
#
loop_
_entity_poly.entity_id
_entity_poly.type
_entity_poly.pdbx_seq_one_letter_code
_entity_poly.pdbx_strand_id
1 'polypeptide(L)'
;MILLHIISDEEEQAIEITDFLIENNLILDAVLLEKVAVRKKEKGTTKSTSKTLVMGKTKALLFTSIDEMLKNKYKEKMPVIYSTPIVHMDWEQSKELVNEVAKI
;
A
#
# COMPACT_ATOMS: atom_id res chain seq x y z
N MET A 1 -3.10 4.67 -13.39
CA MET A 1 -3.59 4.45 -12.03
C MET A 1 -3.29 3.05 -11.57
N ILE A 2 -2.95 2.93 -10.31
CA ILE A 2 -2.62 1.65 -9.70
C ILE A 2 -3.35 1.48 -8.37
N LEU A 3 -3.55 0.23 -8.00
CA LEU A 3 -3.93 -0.15 -6.65
C LEU A 3 -2.65 -0.61 -5.94
N LEU A 4 -2.23 0.18 -4.97
CA LEU A 4 -1.05 -0.10 -4.16
C LEU A 4 -1.42 -1.11 -3.09
N HIS A 5 -0.60 -2.16 -2.95
CA HIS A 5 -0.76 -3.17 -1.91
C HIS A 5 0.42 -3.11 -0.97
N ILE A 6 0.14 -3.03 0.33
CA ILE A 6 1.19 -3.04 1.36
C ILE A 6 0.80 -4.08 2.39
N ILE A 7 1.68 -5.03 2.64
CA ILE A 7 1.44 -6.07 3.64
C ILE A 7 2.40 -5.82 4.80
N SER A 8 1.83 -5.43 5.94
CA SER A 8 2.59 -5.12 7.14
C SER A 8 2.48 -6.25 8.16
N ASP A 9 3.57 -6.53 8.85
CA ASP A 9 3.57 -7.52 9.93
C ASP A 9 2.76 -7.05 11.14
N GLU A 10 2.67 -5.73 11.33
CA GLU A 10 2.00 -5.13 12.48
C GLU A 10 0.92 -4.15 12.04
N GLU A 11 -0.22 -4.22 12.70
CA GLU A 11 -1.34 -3.31 12.46
C GLU A 11 -0.96 -1.86 12.69
N GLU A 12 -0.18 -1.58 13.73
CA GLU A 12 0.26 -0.22 14.03
C GLU A 12 1.09 0.39 12.91
N GLN A 13 1.97 -0.40 12.30
CA GLN A 13 2.76 0.04 11.16
C GLN A 13 1.84 0.37 9.97
N ALA A 14 0.85 -0.47 9.72
CA ALA A 14 -0.11 -0.25 8.63
C ALA A 14 -0.87 1.05 8.80
N ILE A 15 -1.33 1.34 10.01
CA ILE A 15 -2.03 2.60 10.33
C ILE A 15 -1.10 3.80 10.15
N GLU A 16 0.11 3.71 10.65
CA GLU A 16 1.12 4.78 10.51
C GLU A 16 1.41 5.07 9.03
N ILE A 17 1.56 4.03 8.23
CA ILE A 17 1.80 4.17 6.79
C ILE A 17 0.63 4.85 6.11
N THR A 18 -0.60 4.43 6.38
CA THR A 18 -1.79 5.02 5.74
C THR A 18 -1.96 6.48 6.15
N ASP A 19 -1.76 6.81 7.40
CA ASP A 19 -1.81 8.20 7.88
C ASP A 19 -0.81 9.06 7.11
N PHE A 20 0.44 8.60 7.02
CA PHE A 20 1.49 9.31 6.31
C PHE A 20 1.16 9.52 4.83
N LEU A 21 0.75 8.45 4.16
CA LEU A 21 0.49 8.51 2.72
C LEU A 21 -0.73 9.39 2.40
N ILE A 22 -1.79 9.30 3.19
CA ILE A 22 -2.99 10.11 3.00
C ILE A 22 -2.71 11.59 3.30
N GLU A 23 -2.06 11.87 4.42
CA GLU A 23 -1.74 13.25 4.82
C GLU A 23 -0.83 13.96 3.82
N ASN A 24 0.01 13.23 3.12
CA ASN A 24 0.89 13.80 2.10
C ASN A 24 0.33 13.69 0.67
N ASN A 25 -0.93 13.34 0.54
CA ASN A 25 -1.62 13.21 -0.75
C ASN A 25 -0.92 12.24 -1.71
N LEU A 26 -0.31 11.19 -1.18
CA LEU A 26 0.39 10.17 -1.97
C LEU A 26 -0.55 9.03 -2.37
N ILE A 27 -1.63 8.86 -1.64
CA ILE A 27 -2.73 7.97 -2.01
C ILE A 27 -4.05 8.70 -1.77
N LEU A 28 -5.09 8.32 -2.50
CA LEU A 28 -6.39 8.94 -2.35
C LEU A 28 -7.10 8.48 -1.07
N ASP A 29 -7.10 7.19 -0.87
CA ASP A 29 -7.78 6.54 0.26
C ASP A 29 -7.08 5.23 0.56
N ALA A 30 -7.47 4.60 1.64
CA ALA A 30 -6.91 3.31 2.02
C ALA A 30 -8.00 2.40 2.57
N VAL A 31 -7.90 1.13 2.19
CA VAL A 31 -8.70 0.05 2.77
C VAL A 31 -7.73 -0.83 3.55
N LEU A 32 -8.03 -1.07 4.82
CA LEU A 32 -7.23 -1.95 5.67
C LEU A 32 -8.00 -3.23 5.95
N LEU A 33 -7.33 -4.35 5.71
CA LEU A 33 -7.83 -5.68 6.06
C LEU A 33 -6.90 -6.25 7.12
N GLU A 34 -7.40 -6.34 8.33
CA GLU A 34 -6.65 -6.87 9.46
C GLU A 34 -6.72 -8.39 9.50
N LYS A 35 -5.74 -9.01 10.14
CA LYS A 35 -5.72 -10.46 10.39
C LYS A 35 -5.87 -11.29 9.12
N VAL A 36 -5.19 -10.88 8.05
CA VAL A 36 -5.14 -11.67 6.83
C VAL A 36 -4.06 -12.75 6.97
N ALA A 37 -4.38 -13.96 6.55
CA ALA A 37 -3.41 -15.05 6.59
C ALA A 37 -2.48 -14.96 5.39
N VAL A 38 -1.19 -14.85 5.66
CA VAL A 38 -0.16 -14.93 4.62
C VAL A 38 0.55 -16.26 4.80
N ARG A 39 0.51 -17.09 3.79
CA ARG A 39 1.11 -18.42 3.83
C ARG A 39 2.35 -18.44 2.98
N LYS A 40 3.43 -18.93 3.56
CA LYS A 40 4.72 -18.92 2.90
C LYS A 40 5.52 -20.13 3.35
N LYS A 41 6.34 -20.64 2.45
CA LYS A 41 7.25 -21.74 2.78
C LYS A 41 8.49 -21.17 3.43
N GLU A 42 8.77 -21.63 4.64
CA GLU A 42 9.98 -21.28 5.38
C GLU A 42 10.69 -22.56 5.84
N LYS A 43 11.96 -22.68 5.53
CA LYS A 43 12.77 -23.85 5.91
C LYS A 43 12.10 -25.17 5.57
N GLY A 44 11.50 -25.26 4.39
CA GLY A 44 10.87 -26.47 3.89
C GLY A 44 9.46 -26.73 4.41
N THR A 45 8.93 -25.90 5.29
CA THR A 45 7.60 -26.06 5.88
C THR A 45 6.72 -24.84 5.57
N THR A 46 5.48 -25.10 5.18
CA THR A 46 4.51 -24.00 4.96
C THR A 46 4.04 -23.46 6.30
N LYS A 47 4.22 -22.15 6.47
CA LYS A 47 3.77 -21.44 7.66
C LYS A 47 2.74 -20.39 7.30
N SER A 48 1.81 -20.15 8.20
CA SER A 48 0.79 -19.13 8.07
C SER A 48 0.99 -18.08 9.16
N THR A 49 1.05 -16.81 8.76
CA THR A 49 1.18 -15.69 9.69
C THR A 49 0.03 -14.73 9.48
N SER A 50 -0.38 -14.04 10.55
CA SER A 50 -1.42 -13.04 10.48
C SER A 50 -0.80 -11.68 10.23
N LYS A 51 -1.25 -10.98 9.19
CA LYS A 51 -0.72 -9.68 8.81
C LYS A 51 -1.84 -8.71 8.51
N THR A 52 -1.50 -7.46 8.24
CA THR A 52 -2.45 -6.42 7.84
C THR A 52 -2.18 -6.02 6.40
N LEU A 53 -3.21 -6.06 5.56
CA LEU A 53 -3.13 -5.65 4.17
C LEU A 53 -3.71 -4.25 4.02
N VAL A 54 -2.94 -3.38 3.39
CA VAL A 54 -3.38 -2.03 3.00
C VAL A 54 -3.54 -2.00 1.50
N MET A 55 -4.67 -1.44 1.03
CA MET A 55 -4.88 -1.17 -0.39
C MET A 55 -5.18 0.31 -0.55
N GLY A 56 -4.46 0.97 -1.43
CA GLY A 56 -4.65 2.40 -1.68
C GLY A 56 -4.57 2.73 -3.16
N LYS A 57 -5.47 3.60 -3.64
CA LYS A 57 -5.45 4.03 -5.03
C LYS A 57 -4.52 5.21 -5.21
N THR A 58 -3.68 5.18 -6.24
CA THR A 58 -2.75 6.26 -6.52
C THR A 58 -2.35 6.30 -8.00
N LYS A 59 -1.48 7.23 -8.32
CA LYS A 59 -0.89 7.35 -9.66
C LYS A 59 0.32 6.43 -9.77
N ALA A 60 0.44 5.77 -10.91
CA ALA A 60 1.54 4.82 -11.16
C ALA A 60 2.93 5.46 -10.96
N LEU A 61 3.10 6.71 -11.37
CA LEU A 61 4.37 7.41 -11.27
C LEU A 61 4.81 7.69 -9.83
N LEU A 62 3.90 7.57 -8.85
CA LEU A 62 4.25 7.77 -7.44
C LEU A 62 4.79 6.52 -6.75
N PHE A 63 4.67 5.36 -7.39
CA PHE A 63 5.09 4.09 -6.77
C PHE A 63 6.54 4.12 -6.28
N THR A 64 7.47 4.51 -7.14
CA THR A 64 8.90 4.52 -6.79
C THR A 64 9.17 5.45 -5.61
N SER A 65 8.56 6.64 -5.60
CA SER A 65 8.72 7.58 -4.49
C SER A 65 8.18 7.02 -3.17
N ILE A 66 7.01 6.40 -3.22
CA ILE A 66 6.42 5.77 -2.03
C ILE A 66 7.32 4.64 -1.52
N ASP A 67 7.77 3.77 -2.43
CA ASP A 67 8.65 2.66 -2.09
C ASP A 67 9.94 3.16 -1.41
N GLU A 68 10.57 4.17 -1.97
CA GLU A 68 11.79 4.76 -1.40
C GLU A 68 11.56 5.38 -0.03
N MET A 69 10.46 6.12 0.14
CA MET A 69 10.12 6.71 1.43
C MET A 69 9.92 5.66 2.51
N LEU A 70 9.22 4.58 2.19
CA LEU A 70 8.98 3.50 3.14
C LEU A 70 10.27 2.73 3.47
N LYS A 71 11.13 2.49 2.48
CA LYS A 71 12.44 1.87 2.71
C LYS A 71 13.30 2.70 3.65
N ASN A 72 13.33 4.01 3.44
CA ASN A 72 14.12 4.91 4.27
C ASN A 72 13.59 4.98 5.70
N LYS A 73 12.28 4.92 5.86
CA LYS A 73 11.65 5.01 7.18
C LYS A 73 11.73 3.71 7.97
N TYR A 74 11.48 2.58 7.34
CA TYR A 74 11.33 1.30 8.05
C TYR A 74 12.54 0.39 7.95
N LYS A 75 13.39 0.58 6.93
CA LYS A 75 14.65 -0.17 6.78
C LYS A 75 14.41 -1.68 6.88
N GLU A 76 14.92 -2.32 7.90
CA GLU A 76 14.78 -3.78 8.10
C GLU A 76 13.34 -4.23 8.33
N LYS A 77 12.48 -3.31 8.77
CA LYS A 77 11.05 -3.57 8.99
C LYS A 77 10.20 -3.15 7.81
N MET A 78 10.81 -2.99 6.64
CA MET A 78 10.10 -2.64 5.41
C MET A 78 8.98 -3.63 5.14
N PRO A 79 7.73 -3.16 4.97
CA PRO A 79 6.63 -4.05 4.60
C PRO A 79 6.78 -4.52 3.15
N VAL A 80 6.01 -5.53 2.80
CA VAL A 80 5.89 -5.96 1.40
C VAL A 80 5.08 -4.91 0.65
N ILE A 81 5.56 -4.48 -0.51
CA ILE A 81 4.88 -3.50 -1.34
C ILE A 81 4.89 -3.93 -2.79
N TYR A 82 3.75 -3.85 -3.44
CA TYR A 82 3.59 -4.07 -4.87
C TYR A 82 2.32 -3.37 -5.35
N SER A 83 2.10 -3.33 -6.64
CA SER A 83 0.91 -2.69 -7.19
C SER A 83 0.31 -3.50 -8.32
N THR A 84 -0.97 -3.27 -8.55
CA THR A 84 -1.68 -3.79 -9.72
C THR A 84 -2.29 -2.63 -10.51
N PRO A 85 -2.36 -2.73 -11.84
CA PRO A 85 -2.99 -1.67 -12.62
C PRO A 85 -4.50 -1.63 -12.38
N ILE A 86 -5.05 -0.42 -12.34
CA ILE A 86 -6.49 -0.23 -12.37
C ILE A 86 -6.87 0.04 -13.83
N VAL A 87 -7.46 -0.96 -14.48
CA VAL A 87 -7.79 -0.89 -15.92
C VAL A 87 -9.04 -0.06 -16.17
N HIS A 88 -10.06 -0.24 -15.34
CA HIS A 88 -11.32 0.49 -15.45
C HIS A 88 -11.70 1.10 -14.12
N MET A 89 -12.18 2.32 -14.15
CA MET A 89 -12.60 3.05 -12.97
C MET A 89 -13.70 4.02 -13.37
N ASP A 90 -14.65 4.26 -12.47
CA ASP A 90 -15.67 5.27 -12.68
C ASP A 90 -15.04 6.62 -13.05
N TRP A 91 -15.59 7.27 -14.06
CA TRP A 91 -15.01 8.49 -14.63
C TRP A 91 -14.84 9.62 -13.60
N GLU A 92 -15.88 9.86 -12.80
CA GLU A 92 -15.83 10.92 -11.79
C GLU A 92 -14.88 10.59 -10.65
N GLN A 93 -14.83 9.33 -10.24
CA GLN A 93 -13.89 8.87 -9.23
C GLN A 93 -12.45 8.94 -9.72
N SER A 94 -12.24 8.68 -11.00
CA SER A 94 -10.94 8.83 -11.65
C SER A 94 -10.46 10.30 -11.62
N LYS A 95 -11.37 11.24 -11.85
CA LYS A 95 -11.07 12.67 -11.76
C LYS A 95 -10.68 13.06 -10.34
N GLU A 96 -11.38 12.54 -9.35
CA GLU A 96 -11.03 12.78 -7.95
C GLU A 96 -9.60 12.34 -7.67
N LEU A 97 -9.22 11.16 -8.11
CA LEU A 97 -7.87 10.65 -7.93
C LEU A 97 -6.83 11.59 -8.58
N VAL A 98 -7.07 11.99 -9.82
CA VAL A 98 -6.15 12.88 -10.54
C VAL A 98 -5.98 14.22 -9.83
N ASN A 99 -7.07 14.76 -9.28
CA ASN A 99 -7.05 16.08 -8.64
C ASN A 99 -6.49 16.06 -7.22
N GLU A 100 -6.81 15.03 -6.44
CA GLU A 100 -6.49 14.98 -5.01
C GLU A 100 -5.11 14.37 -4.71
N VAL A 101 -4.65 13.45 -5.56
CA VAL A 101 -3.34 12.82 -5.38
C VAL A 101 -2.24 13.72 -5.95
N ALA A 102 -1.09 13.74 -5.28
CA ALA A 102 0.03 14.62 -5.63
C ALA A 102 0.37 14.59 -7.11
N LYS A 103 0.68 15.75 -7.64
CA LYS A 103 1.15 15.89 -9.03
C LYS A 103 2.64 15.60 -9.10
N ILE A 104 3.02 15.04 -10.21
CA ILE A 104 4.41 14.64 -10.46
C ILE A 104 5.06 15.66 -11.39
#